data_96f20c68ac1ae52cdae06adec87247e0
#
_entry.id   96f20c68ac1ae52cdae06adec87247e0
#
_cell.length_a   1.000
_cell.length_b   1.000
_cell.length_c   1.000
_cell.angle_alpha   90.00
_cell.angle_beta   90.00
_cell.angle_gamma   90.00
#
_symmetry.space_group_name_H-M   'P 1'
#
loop_
_entity.id
_entity.type
_entity.pdbx_description
1 polymer ?
#
loop_
_entity_poly.entity_id
_entity_poly.type
_entity_poly.pdbx_seq_one_letter_code
_entity_poly.pdbx_strand_id
1 'polypeptide(L)'
;MRPLLLALALIPFAAAQAHDEHEHGSLGKHEHGVAQLNVALDGNTLELEVDSPAMNFVGFEHPASSAADQATVAAARAQLGKPLELVQAPAAAKCGVAEVELESPLFGNAKPHEHDHDHDHDHDDDGDEHEGHQHSDINAHYKMTCAAPEALTSLDFAPLFKRFPGTQKLVVQLIGPNGQQGAELTPASSLLKF
;
A
#
# COMPACT_ATOMS: atom_id res chain seq x y z
N MET A 1 74.81 -1.18 29.15
CA MET A 1 73.68 -0.26 29.00
C MET A 1 73.30 -0.22 27.49
N ARG A 2 72.24 -0.88 27.10
CA ARG A 2 71.78 -0.92 25.72
C ARG A 2 70.54 -0.01 25.59
N PRO A 3 70.51 0.96 24.72
CA PRO A 3 69.31 1.79 24.52
C PRO A 3 68.30 1.03 23.69
N LEU A 4 67.07 0.95 24.18
CA LEU A 4 65.89 0.39 23.53
C LEU A 4 65.30 1.47 22.64
N LEU A 5 65.41 1.31 21.31
CA LEU A 5 64.78 2.17 20.34
C LEU A 5 63.31 1.77 20.18
N LEU A 6 62.40 2.63 20.64
CA LEU A 6 60.96 2.50 20.50
C LEU A 6 60.59 3.00 19.09
N ALA A 7 60.23 2.12 18.19
CA ALA A 7 59.71 2.47 16.85
C ALA A 7 58.22 2.73 16.98
N LEU A 8 57.82 3.99 16.83
CA LEU A 8 56.42 4.43 16.78
C LEU A 8 55.86 4.21 15.37
N ALA A 9 55.05 3.19 15.20
CA ALA A 9 54.38 2.92 13.94
C ALA A 9 53.16 3.84 13.77
N LEU A 10 53.23 4.80 12.86
CA LEU A 10 52.10 5.58 12.39
C LEU A 10 51.21 4.73 11.49
N ILE A 11 50.06 4.36 11.96
CA ILE A 11 48.99 3.73 11.17
C ILE A 11 48.21 4.84 10.47
N PRO A 12 48.12 4.90 9.13
CA PRO A 12 47.24 5.85 8.46
C PRO A 12 45.77 5.42 8.70
N PHE A 13 45.00 6.31 9.30
CA PHE A 13 43.56 6.18 9.42
C PHE A 13 42.98 6.45 8.04
N ALA A 14 42.57 5.40 7.33
CA ALA A 14 41.78 5.51 6.13
C ALA A 14 40.33 5.87 6.57
N ALA A 15 39.96 7.13 6.37
CA ALA A 15 38.58 7.54 6.50
C ALA A 15 37.77 6.84 5.39
N ALA A 16 37.02 5.80 5.74
CA ALA A 16 35.95 5.28 4.91
C ALA A 16 34.87 6.35 4.82
N GLN A 17 34.77 7.03 3.69
CA GLN A 17 33.59 7.83 3.37
C GLN A 17 32.48 6.81 3.06
N ALA A 18 31.61 6.56 4.04
CA ALA A 18 30.32 6.00 3.78
C ALA A 18 29.57 7.03 2.92
N HIS A 19 29.43 6.73 1.62
CA HIS A 19 28.40 7.35 0.81
C HIS A 19 27.09 6.78 1.35
N ASP A 20 26.43 7.55 2.21
CA ASP A 20 25.02 7.40 2.44
C ASP A 20 24.34 7.77 1.12
N GLU A 21 24.15 6.77 0.26
CA GLU A 21 23.09 6.84 -0.72
C GLU A 21 21.79 6.83 0.10
N HIS A 22 21.34 8.02 0.49
CA HIS A 22 19.96 8.23 0.85
C HIS A 22 19.15 7.95 -0.42
N GLU A 23 18.91 6.67 -0.69
CA GLU A 23 17.69 6.32 -1.39
C GLU A 23 16.56 6.83 -0.49
N HIS A 24 16.15 8.07 -0.73
CA HIS A 24 14.80 8.48 -0.41
C HIS A 24 13.92 7.55 -1.23
N GLY A 25 13.60 6.39 -0.63
CA GLY A 25 12.57 5.52 -1.14
C GLY A 25 11.36 6.41 -1.31
N SER A 26 11.09 6.78 -2.55
CA SER A 26 9.87 7.44 -2.95
C SER A 26 8.75 6.51 -2.49
N LEU A 27 8.17 6.83 -1.32
CA LEU A 27 6.88 6.32 -0.87
C LEU A 27 5.85 6.82 -1.90
N GLY A 28 5.81 6.21 -3.09
CA GLY A 28 4.96 6.73 -4.15
C GLY A 28 5.27 6.25 -5.55
N LYS A 29 6.16 5.28 -5.74
CA LYS A 29 6.20 4.60 -7.03
C LYS A 29 5.00 3.67 -7.10
N HIS A 30 3.95 4.15 -7.78
CA HIS A 30 2.83 3.31 -8.19
C HIS A 30 3.37 2.22 -9.13
N GLU A 31 3.43 1.00 -8.63
CA GLU A 31 3.81 -0.15 -9.42
C GLU A 31 2.54 -0.89 -9.84
N HIS A 32 2.26 -0.92 -11.15
CA HIS A 32 1.11 -1.65 -11.65
C HIS A 32 1.23 -3.14 -11.29
N GLY A 33 0.14 -3.71 -10.85
CA GLY A 33 0.10 -5.07 -10.33
C GLY A 33 0.36 -5.19 -8.82
N VAL A 34 0.86 -4.15 -8.17
CA VAL A 34 1.15 -4.14 -6.73
C VAL A 34 0.17 -3.25 -5.99
N ALA A 35 -0.34 -3.70 -4.85
CA ALA A 35 -1.10 -2.89 -3.91
C ALA A 35 -0.51 -3.02 -2.50
N GLN A 36 -0.64 -1.96 -1.70
CA GLN A 36 -0.32 -1.98 -0.28
C GLN A 36 -1.54 -2.43 0.50
N LEU A 37 -1.33 -3.21 1.54
CA LEU A 37 -2.40 -3.68 2.42
C LEU A 37 -1.96 -3.55 3.87
N ASN A 38 -2.62 -2.66 4.61
CA ASN A 38 -2.48 -2.58 6.06
C ASN A 38 -3.59 -3.39 6.71
N VAL A 39 -3.24 -4.24 7.66
CA VAL A 39 -4.16 -5.08 8.43
C VAL A 39 -3.93 -4.82 9.90
N ALA A 40 -4.98 -4.48 10.63
CA ALA A 40 -4.92 -4.33 12.08
C ALA A 40 -6.01 -5.17 12.75
N LEU A 41 -5.62 -5.95 13.76
CA LEU A 41 -6.55 -6.67 14.63
C LEU A 41 -6.37 -6.19 16.07
N ASP A 42 -7.33 -5.42 16.57
CA ASP A 42 -7.38 -4.92 17.93
C ASP A 42 -8.66 -5.40 18.63
N GLY A 43 -8.49 -6.27 19.60
CA GLY A 43 -9.62 -6.92 20.28
C GLY A 43 -10.49 -7.69 19.30
N ASN A 44 -11.71 -7.21 19.08
CA ASN A 44 -12.67 -7.79 18.15
C ASN A 44 -12.80 -6.98 16.83
N THR A 45 -12.02 -5.95 16.66
CA THR A 45 -12.04 -5.08 15.47
C THR A 45 -10.93 -5.48 14.52
N LEU A 46 -11.31 -5.80 13.29
CA LEU A 46 -10.39 -6.04 12.17
C LEU A 46 -10.52 -4.87 11.19
N GLU A 47 -9.41 -4.19 10.95
CA GLU A 47 -9.33 -3.12 9.95
C GLU A 47 -8.42 -3.56 8.81
N LEU A 48 -8.87 -3.26 7.58
CA LEU A 48 -8.13 -3.50 6.35
C LEU A 48 -8.10 -2.19 5.56
N GLU A 49 -6.91 -1.75 5.17
CA GLU A 49 -6.71 -0.60 4.32
C GLU A 49 -5.92 -1.03 3.08
N VAL A 50 -6.52 -0.86 1.92
CA VAL A 50 -5.92 -1.18 0.63
C VAL A 50 -5.63 0.12 -0.10
N ASP A 51 -4.38 0.32 -0.50
CA ASP A 51 -3.94 1.41 -1.35
C ASP A 51 -3.36 0.83 -2.65
N SER A 52 -3.90 1.25 -3.79
CA SER A 52 -3.61 0.62 -5.07
C SER A 52 -3.79 1.58 -6.24
N PRO A 53 -2.87 1.54 -7.22
CA PRO A 53 -3.13 2.13 -8.53
C PRO A 53 -4.47 1.67 -9.10
N ALA A 54 -5.25 2.59 -9.66
CA ALA A 54 -6.56 2.27 -10.25
C ALA A 54 -6.45 1.23 -11.38
N MET A 55 -5.31 1.19 -12.07
CA MET A 55 -4.97 0.18 -13.07
C MET A 55 -5.23 -1.24 -12.58
N ASN A 56 -4.97 -1.54 -11.30
CA ASN A 56 -5.13 -2.87 -10.74
C ASN A 56 -6.59 -3.32 -10.63
N PHE A 57 -7.52 -2.37 -10.49
CA PHE A 57 -8.94 -2.62 -10.28
C PHE A 57 -9.80 -2.34 -11.52
N VAL A 58 -9.47 -1.30 -12.30
CA VAL A 58 -10.27 -0.86 -13.45
C VAL A 58 -9.55 -1.00 -14.79
N GLY A 59 -8.22 -1.22 -14.78
CA GLY A 59 -7.41 -1.39 -15.99
C GLY A 59 -6.96 -0.09 -16.65
N PHE A 60 -7.16 1.07 -15.99
CA PHE A 60 -6.70 2.38 -16.44
C PHE A 60 -6.56 3.35 -15.26
N GLU A 61 -5.90 4.50 -15.51
CA GLU A 61 -5.68 5.57 -14.51
C GLU A 61 -6.15 6.94 -14.99
N HIS A 62 -6.54 7.06 -16.27
CA HIS A 62 -7.08 8.29 -16.81
C HIS A 62 -8.51 8.56 -16.31
N PRO A 63 -9.01 9.81 -16.35
CA PRO A 63 -10.38 10.13 -16.01
C PRO A 63 -11.39 9.29 -16.82
N ALA A 64 -12.41 8.75 -16.16
CA ALA A 64 -13.45 7.92 -16.76
C ALA A 64 -14.42 8.78 -17.59
N SER A 65 -14.04 9.18 -18.80
CA SER A 65 -14.82 10.07 -19.64
C SER A 65 -15.82 9.36 -20.56
N SER A 66 -15.51 8.09 -20.93
CA SER A 66 -16.42 7.29 -21.76
C SER A 66 -17.48 6.57 -20.92
N ALA A 67 -18.63 6.24 -21.53
CA ALA A 67 -19.65 5.42 -20.86
C ALA A 67 -19.13 4.02 -20.47
N ALA A 68 -18.19 3.47 -21.24
CA ALA A 68 -17.56 2.18 -20.93
C ALA A 68 -16.67 2.28 -19.69
N ASP A 69 -15.84 3.32 -19.59
CA ASP A 69 -14.98 3.55 -18.42
C ASP A 69 -15.81 3.79 -17.16
N GLN A 70 -16.85 4.62 -17.27
CA GLN A 70 -17.76 4.90 -16.16
C GLN A 70 -18.45 3.62 -15.68
N ALA A 71 -18.86 2.72 -16.58
CA ALA A 71 -19.44 1.45 -16.22
C ALA A 71 -18.41 0.52 -15.52
N THR A 72 -17.16 0.53 -15.99
CA THR A 72 -16.06 -0.23 -15.36
C THR A 72 -15.78 0.26 -13.95
N VAL A 73 -15.67 1.57 -13.76
CA VAL A 73 -15.46 2.21 -12.45
C VAL A 73 -16.62 1.89 -11.50
N ALA A 74 -17.87 2.01 -11.97
CA ALA A 74 -19.05 1.68 -11.16
C ALA A 74 -19.08 0.21 -10.74
N ALA A 75 -18.70 -0.70 -11.65
CA ALA A 75 -18.62 -2.13 -11.34
C ALA A 75 -17.51 -2.44 -10.32
N ALA A 76 -16.33 -1.84 -10.47
CA ALA A 76 -15.24 -2.02 -9.52
C ALA A 76 -15.62 -1.47 -8.12
N ARG A 77 -16.20 -0.26 -8.06
CA ARG A 77 -16.68 0.33 -6.81
C ARG A 77 -17.72 -0.55 -6.12
N ALA A 78 -18.68 -1.12 -6.89
CA ALA A 78 -19.72 -2.00 -6.35
C ALA A 78 -19.13 -3.31 -5.81
N GLN A 79 -18.03 -3.81 -6.38
CA GLN A 79 -17.33 -4.99 -5.91
C GLN A 79 -16.49 -4.71 -4.67
N LEU A 80 -15.73 -3.60 -4.67
CA LEU A 80 -14.95 -3.14 -3.52
C LEU A 80 -15.85 -2.83 -2.31
N GLY A 81 -17.10 -2.43 -2.54
CA GLY A 81 -18.10 -2.23 -1.49
C GLY A 81 -18.55 -3.50 -0.76
N LYS A 82 -18.01 -4.68 -1.12
CA LYS A 82 -18.38 -5.97 -0.54
C LYS A 82 -17.17 -6.74 -0.02
N PRO A 83 -16.52 -6.26 1.04
CA PRO A 83 -15.25 -6.82 1.50
C PRO A 83 -15.31 -8.32 1.83
N LEU A 84 -16.42 -8.85 2.34
CA LEU A 84 -16.56 -10.29 2.64
C LEU A 84 -16.64 -11.18 1.39
N GLU A 85 -16.86 -10.60 0.20
CA GLU A 85 -16.76 -11.32 -1.07
C GLU A 85 -15.31 -11.30 -1.61
N LEU A 86 -14.45 -10.42 -1.09
CA LEU A 86 -13.06 -10.22 -1.52
C LEU A 86 -12.05 -10.87 -0.58
N VAL A 87 -12.37 -10.89 0.72
CA VAL A 87 -11.49 -11.41 1.77
C VAL A 87 -12.27 -12.42 2.61
N GLN A 88 -11.75 -13.64 2.71
CA GLN A 88 -12.37 -14.70 3.48
C GLN A 88 -11.69 -14.88 4.83
N ALA A 89 -12.43 -14.65 5.89
CA ALA A 89 -12.07 -15.02 7.26
C ALA A 89 -12.64 -16.40 7.61
N PRO A 90 -12.06 -17.14 8.56
CA PRO A 90 -12.66 -18.35 9.10
C PRO A 90 -14.10 -18.08 9.59
N ALA A 91 -15.06 -18.88 9.16
CA ALA A 91 -16.46 -18.72 9.55
C ALA A 91 -16.67 -18.73 11.07
N ALA A 92 -15.79 -19.42 11.80
CA ALA A 92 -15.81 -19.47 13.27
C ALA A 92 -15.53 -18.11 13.91
N ALA A 93 -14.78 -17.21 13.25
CA ALA A 93 -14.51 -15.86 13.75
C ALA A 93 -15.77 -14.96 13.75
N LYS A 94 -16.78 -15.29 12.94
CA LYS A 94 -18.07 -14.57 12.85
C LYS A 94 -17.90 -13.07 12.63
N CYS A 95 -17.04 -12.72 11.64
CA CYS A 95 -16.81 -11.33 11.29
C CYS A 95 -17.95 -10.78 10.45
N GLY A 96 -18.38 -9.56 10.75
CA GLY A 96 -19.35 -8.78 10.00
C GLY A 96 -18.78 -7.42 9.64
N VAL A 97 -19.23 -6.85 8.52
CA VAL A 97 -18.83 -5.51 8.09
C VAL A 97 -19.50 -4.46 8.95
N ALA A 98 -18.70 -3.55 9.53
CA ALA A 98 -19.18 -2.41 10.28
C ALA A 98 -19.15 -1.13 9.44
N GLU A 99 -18.09 -0.96 8.62
CA GLU A 99 -17.88 0.23 7.82
C GLU A 99 -17.14 -0.10 6.52
N VAL A 100 -17.44 0.65 5.46
CA VAL A 100 -16.74 0.60 4.16
C VAL A 100 -16.57 2.01 3.66
N GLU A 101 -15.33 2.44 3.50
CA GLU A 101 -14.97 3.70 2.87
C GLU A 101 -14.18 3.43 1.59
N LEU A 102 -14.58 4.07 0.49
CA LEU A 102 -13.92 3.93 -0.81
C LEU A 102 -13.64 5.33 -1.34
N GLU A 103 -12.36 5.64 -1.55
CA GLU A 103 -11.89 6.93 -2.04
C GLU A 103 -11.10 6.76 -3.34
N SER A 104 -11.39 7.60 -4.31
CA SER A 104 -10.64 7.70 -5.57
C SER A 104 -11.08 8.95 -6.33
N PRO A 105 -10.18 9.61 -7.10
CA PRO A 105 -10.59 10.60 -8.09
C PRO A 105 -11.63 10.06 -9.07
N LEU A 106 -11.54 8.77 -9.41
CA LEU A 106 -12.50 8.10 -10.31
C LEU A 106 -13.90 7.95 -9.70
N PHE A 107 -14.03 8.00 -8.38
CA PHE A 107 -15.32 7.92 -7.67
C PHE A 107 -15.93 9.30 -7.41
N GLY A 108 -15.20 10.39 -7.74
CA GLY A 108 -15.63 11.76 -7.50
C GLY A 108 -15.56 12.20 -6.04
N ASN A 109 -14.81 11.48 -5.19
CA ASN A 109 -14.71 11.73 -3.74
C ASN A 109 -13.27 11.68 -3.21
N ALA A 110 -12.27 11.98 -4.07
CA ALA A 110 -10.89 12.09 -3.63
C ALA A 110 -10.74 13.27 -2.66
N LYS A 111 -10.06 13.04 -1.53
CA LYS A 111 -9.57 14.15 -0.70
C LYS A 111 -8.49 14.91 -1.48
N PRO A 112 -8.51 16.25 -1.50
CA PRO A 112 -7.39 17.01 -2.04
C PRO A 112 -6.12 16.62 -1.27
N HIS A 113 -5.09 16.17 -1.98
CA HIS A 113 -3.77 16.07 -1.38
C HIS A 113 -3.26 17.50 -1.18
N GLU A 114 -3.26 17.98 0.06
CA GLU A 114 -2.59 19.22 0.42
C GLU A 114 -1.09 18.98 0.30
N HIS A 115 -0.53 19.31 -0.87
CA HIS A 115 0.90 19.48 -1.02
C HIS A 115 1.24 20.88 -0.53
N ASP A 116 1.64 21.01 0.75
CA ASP A 116 2.36 22.18 1.24
C ASP A 116 3.71 22.24 0.53
N HIS A 117 3.74 22.87 -0.63
CA HIS A 117 4.95 23.29 -1.30
C HIS A 117 5.14 24.80 -1.07
N ASP A 118 5.64 25.16 0.11
CA ASP A 118 6.35 26.42 0.30
C ASP A 118 7.74 26.28 -0.37
N HIS A 119 7.81 26.56 -1.64
CA HIS A 119 9.05 26.85 -2.34
C HIS A 119 8.88 28.10 -3.18
N ASP A 120 9.26 29.24 -2.56
CA ASP A 120 9.63 30.44 -3.28
C ASP A 120 10.90 30.13 -4.10
N HIS A 121 10.74 29.86 -5.38
CA HIS A 121 11.80 29.93 -6.37
C HIS A 121 11.28 30.67 -7.59
N ASP A 122 11.71 31.94 -7.68
CA ASP A 122 11.72 32.70 -8.94
C ASP A 122 12.61 31.96 -9.94
N HIS A 123 12.03 31.33 -10.95
CA HIS A 123 12.72 30.92 -12.16
C HIS A 123 11.87 31.23 -13.37
N ASP A 124 12.53 31.99 -14.28
CA ASP A 124 12.07 32.41 -15.58
C ASP A 124 11.60 31.24 -16.47
N ASP A 125 10.48 31.47 -17.05
CA ASP A 125 9.83 31.03 -18.27
C ASP A 125 10.70 30.23 -19.27
N ASP A 126 10.49 28.89 -19.30
CA ASP A 126 10.61 28.09 -20.51
C ASP A 126 9.52 27.01 -20.47
N GLY A 127 8.52 27.19 -21.34
CA GLY A 127 7.30 26.39 -21.36
C GLY A 127 7.53 24.95 -21.82
N ASP A 128 7.81 24.06 -20.88
CA ASP A 128 7.57 22.64 -21.02
C ASP A 128 6.21 22.35 -20.38
N GLU A 129 5.21 22.11 -21.23
CA GLU A 129 3.93 21.54 -20.82
C GLU A 129 4.19 20.15 -20.24
N HIS A 130 4.56 20.07 -18.95
CA HIS A 130 4.44 18.87 -18.18
C HIS A 130 2.94 18.57 -18.06
N GLU A 131 2.38 17.84 -19.03
CA GLU A 131 1.16 17.08 -18.79
C GLU A 131 1.45 16.15 -17.61
N GLY A 132 1.15 16.62 -16.40
CA GLY A 132 1.20 15.83 -15.20
C GLY A 132 0.27 14.64 -15.41
N HIS A 133 0.85 13.48 -15.66
CA HIS A 133 0.12 12.23 -15.65
C HIS A 133 -0.51 12.08 -14.26
N GLN A 134 -1.78 12.50 -14.14
CA GLN A 134 -2.56 12.27 -12.92
C GLN A 134 -2.80 10.77 -12.83
N HIS A 135 -1.96 10.09 -12.06
CA HIS A 135 -2.22 8.72 -11.66
C HIS A 135 -3.40 8.73 -10.70
N SER A 136 -4.38 7.89 -10.96
CA SER A 136 -5.52 7.72 -10.07
C SER A 136 -5.31 6.49 -9.20
N ASP A 137 -5.41 6.68 -7.89
CA ASP A 137 -5.39 5.61 -6.93
C ASP A 137 -6.80 5.27 -6.46
N ILE A 138 -6.96 4.07 -5.95
CA ILE A 138 -8.15 3.62 -5.25
C ILE A 138 -7.73 3.19 -3.85
N ASN A 139 -8.30 3.88 -2.86
CA ASN A 139 -8.15 3.57 -1.45
C ASN A 139 -9.45 2.94 -0.96
N ALA A 140 -9.32 1.80 -0.28
CA ALA A 140 -10.45 1.10 0.32
C ALA A 140 -10.15 0.81 1.80
N HIS A 141 -10.94 1.38 2.69
CA HIS A 141 -10.87 1.11 4.12
C HIS A 141 -12.09 0.31 4.56
N TYR A 142 -11.83 -0.79 5.25
CA TYR A 142 -12.85 -1.70 5.77
C TYR A 142 -12.67 -1.86 7.27
N LYS A 143 -13.77 -1.67 7.99
CA LYS A 143 -13.84 -2.00 9.40
C LYS A 143 -14.80 -3.15 9.60
N MET A 144 -14.35 -4.19 10.25
CA MET A 144 -15.13 -5.39 10.55
C MET A 144 -15.12 -5.66 12.04
N THR A 145 -16.20 -6.26 12.53
CA THR A 145 -16.29 -6.72 13.92
C THR A 145 -16.41 -8.24 13.90
N CYS A 146 -15.53 -8.94 14.64
CA CYS A 146 -15.51 -10.38 14.75
C CYS A 146 -16.02 -10.79 16.14
N ALA A 147 -17.08 -11.59 16.19
CA ALA A 147 -17.67 -12.02 17.49
C ALA A 147 -16.80 -13.05 18.23
N ALA A 148 -15.91 -13.75 17.53
CA ALA A 148 -14.96 -14.68 18.07
C ALA A 148 -13.57 -14.44 17.46
N PRO A 149 -12.89 -13.33 17.85
CA PRO A 149 -11.62 -12.93 17.24
C PRO A 149 -10.49 -13.95 17.46
N GLU A 150 -10.56 -14.75 18.51
CA GLU A 150 -9.63 -15.87 18.77
C GLU A 150 -9.66 -16.96 17.69
N ALA A 151 -10.76 -17.04 16.92
CA ALA A 151 -10.90 -17.93 15.77
C ALA A 151 -10.38 -17.32 14.45
N LEU A 152 -10.00 -16.03 14.46
CA LEU A 152 -9.44 -15.36 13.31
C LEU A 152 -7.94 -15.67 13.19
N THR A 153 -7.63 -16.81 12.61
CA THR A 153 -6.26 -17.30 12.47
C THR A 153 -5.62 -16.95 11.12
N SER A 154 -6.43 -16.54 10.15
CA SER A 154 -5.97 -16.19 8.80
C SER A 154 -7.02 -15.40 8.02
N LEU A 155 -6.57 -14.73 6.97
CA LEU A 155 -7.40 -14.12 5.93
C LEU A 155 -6.96 -14.65 4.57
N ASP A 156 -7.91 -15.08 3.73
CA ASP A 156 -7.63 -15.53 2.37
C ASP A 156 -8.07 -14.45 1.36
N PHE A 157 -7.12 -13.96 0.57
CA PHE A 157 -7.31 -12.95 -0.46
C PHE A 157 -7.46 -13.54 -1.88
N ALA A 158 -7.57 -14.86 -2.02
CA ALA A 158 -7.79 -15.50 -3.32
C ALA A 158 -9.01 -14.93 -4.08
N PRO A 159 -10.15 -14.60 -3.41
CA PRO A 159 -11.27 -13.98 -4.09
C PRO A 159 -10.96 -12.59 -4.64
N LEU A 160 -10.14 -11.77 -3.94
CA LEU A 160 -9.70 -10.45 -4.41
C LEU A 160 -8.89 -10.59 -5.70
N PHE A 161 -7.85 -11.43 -5.70
CA PHE A 161 -7.04 -11.68 -6.89
C PHE A 161 -7.85 -12.20 -8.07
N LYS A 162 -8.82 -13.08 -7.80
CA LYS A 162 -9.71 -13.60 -8.84
C LYS A 162 -10.62 -12.52 -9.42
N ARG A 163 -11.10 -11.62 -8.58
CA ARG A 163 -12.02 -10.54 -8.97
C ARG A 163 -11.29 -9.43 -9.71
N PHE A 164 -10.07 -9.13 -9.30
CA PHE A 164 -9.23 -8.08 -9.82
C PHE A 164 -7.88 -8.65 -10.30
N PRO A 165 -7.87 -9.28 -11.48
CA PRO A 165 -6.67 -9.95 -11.99
C PRO A 165 -5.52 -8.98 -12.34
N GLY A 166 -5.79 -7.67 -12.41
CA GLY A 166 -4.77 -6.63 -12.49
C GLY A 166 -3.91 -6.54 -11.24
N THR A 167 -4.44 -6.93 -10.07
CA THR A 167 -3.69 -7.04 -8.82
C THR A 167 -2.91 -8.36 -8.80
N GLN A 168 -1.58 -8.29 -8.81
CA GLN A 168 -0.71 -9.47 -8.85
C GLN A 168 0.02 -9.71 -7.52
N LYS A 169 0.16 -8.67 -6.71
CA LYS A 169 0.83 -8.72 -5.42
C LYS A 169 0.17 -7.77 -4.41
N LEU A 170 0.03 -8.22 -3.17
CA LEU A 170 -0.25 -7.36 -2.02
C LEU A 170 0.99 -7.36 -1.13
N VAL A 171 1.52 -6.17 -0.88
CA VAL A 171 2.56 -5.93 0.14
C VAL A 171 1.84 -5.62 1.44
N VAL A 172 1.95 -6.54 2.40
CA VAL A 172 1.14 -6.53 3.61
C VAL A 172 1.95 -6.04 4.80
N GLN A 173 1.37 -5.13 5.56
CA GLN A 173 1.76 -4.82 6.94
C GLN A 173 0.63 -5.27 7.87
N LEU A 174 0.93 -6.19 8.77
CA LEU A 174 -0.03 -6.71 9.73
C LEU A 174 0.38 -6.31 11.15
N ILE A 175 -0.57 -5.75 11.89
CA ILE A 175 -0.47 -5.52 13.34
C ILE A 175 -1.56 -6.38 14.00
N GLY A 176 -1.18 -7.28 14.89
CA GLY A 176 -2.09 -8.18 15.55
C GLY A 176 -1.61 -8.62 16.94
N PRO A 177 -2.27 -9.59 17.56
CA PRO A 177 -1.93 -10.06 18.91
C PRO A 177 -0.49 -10.55 19.05
N ASN A 178 0.12 -11.03 17.95
CA ASN A 178 1.50 -11.51 17.91
C ASN A 178 2.53 -10.41 17.55
N GLY A 179 2.11 -9.14 17.49
CA GLY A 179 2.93 -8.02 17.13
C GLY A 179 2.81 -7.63 15.66
N GLN A 180 3.84 -6.97 15.15
CA GLN A 180 3.89 -6.49 13.76
C GLN A 180 4.66 -7.49 12.88
N GLN A 181 4.13 -7.73 11.68
CA GLN A 181 4.80 -8.55 10.66
C GLN A 181 4.51 -8.03 9.26
N GLY A 182 5.46 -8.24 8.35
CA GLY A 182 5.31 -7.99 6.92
C GLY A 182 5.08 -9.31 6.17
N ALA A 183 4.31 -9.25 5.08
CA ALA A 183 4.12 -10.38 4.18
C ALA A 183 3.92 -9.91 2.75
N GLU A 184 4.17 -10.78 1.77
CA GLU A 184 3.76 -10.59 0.39
C GLU A 184 2.77 -11.68 0.03
N LEU A 185 1.61 -11.28 -0.51
CA LEU A 185 0.61 -12.21 -1.02
C LEU A 185 0.55 -12.11 -2.54
N THR A 186 0.31 -13.25 -3.17
CA THR A 186 0.14 -13.38 -4.63
C THR A 186 -1.04 -14.29 -4.93
N PRO A 187 -1.53 -14.39 -6.17
CA PRO A 187 -2.58 -15.35 -6.51
C PRO A 187 -2.24 -16.81 -6.15
N ALA A 188 -0.95 -17.16 -6.16
CA ALA A 188 -0.48 -18.50 -5.79
C ALA A 188 -0.29 -18.69 -4.27
N SER A 189 -0.18 -17.60 -3.51
CA SER A 189 0.03 -17.59 -2.06
C SER A 189 -0.81 -16.47 -1.44
N SER A 190 -2.11 -16.68 -1.35
CA SER A 190 -3.10 -15.66 -0.99
C SER A 190 -3.47 -15.63 0.50
N LEU A 191 -2.92 -16.55 1.30
CA LEU A 191 -3.29 -16.72 2.71
C LEU A 191 -2.37 -15.91 3.64
N LEU A 192 -2.92 -14.92 4.30
CA LEU A 192 -2.29 -14.18 5.40
C LEU A 192 -2.60 -14.90 6.72
N LYS A 193 -1.59 -15.18 7.53
CA LYS A 193 -1.75 -15.78 8.87
C LYS A 193 -1.47 -14.74 9.95
N PHE A 194 -2.25 -14.81 11.05
CA PHE A 194 -2.08 -13.97 12.24
C PHE A 194 -1.09 -14.59 13.22
#